data_7cb09822628b790f1cd546fc8db3cf90
#
_entry.id   7cb09822628b790f1cd546fc8db3cf90
#
_cell.length_a   1.000
_cell.length_b   1.000
_cell.length_c   1.000
_cell.angle_alpha   90.00
_cell.angle_beta   90.00
_cell.angle_gamma   90.00
#
_symmetry.space_group_name_H-M   'P 1'
#
loop_
_entity.id
_entity.type
_entity.pdbx_description
1 polymer ?
#
loop_
_entity_poly.entity_id
_entity_poly.type
_entity_poly.pdbx_seq_one_letter_code
_entity_poly.pdbx_strand_id
1 'polypeptide(L)'
;MHAFTALFVALISGKIYYTMKSSRFFKVKNQRTNTDGIYIEAIEGIAPAVVIIGFFAFFRILLQVLFGVSGFQELVERFFDYLLKPLQNGLGAGVVIIFLTHALWFFGIHGHNMLDTVIKQNFSDMTAGIFSKTMQDVFVLLGGVGAVLCLVIAILLFAKKKGVRNLAYMAAPSLVFNISEIVLFGVPVILNPILLIPFMLVPMVNYLVTYAAMFFGLVPHVIREVDWTTPVILSGYQATGSWAGAVLQILCLAIGVCIYKPFIRMYEEQRELRLKRDVKRLVEEMQREEQNNSISPYTKREDEI
;
A
#
# COMPACT_ATOMS: atom_id res chain seq x y z
N MET A 1 -8.83 -5.24 -15.28
CA MET A 1 -7.55 -4.55 -15.55
C MET A 1 -6.71 -4.68 -14.29
N HIS A 2 -5.51 -5.26 -14.39
CA HIS A 2 -4.70 -5.50 -13.19
C HIS A 2 -3.99 -4.24 -12.75
N ALA A 3 -3.88 -4.05 -11.43
CA ALA A 3 -3.27 -2.87 -10.83
C ALA A 3 -1.81 -2.66 -11.29
N PHE A 4 -1.04 -3.73 -11.52
CA PHE A 4 0.31 -3.64 -12.09
C PHE A 4 0.32 -2.98 -13.47
N THR A 5 -0.54 -3.43 -14.37
CA THR A 5 -0.63 -2.86 -15.72
C THR A 5 -1.05 -1.40 -15.66
N ALA A 6 -2.04 -1.07 -14.81
CA ALA A 6 -2.51 0.30 -14.64
C ALA A 6 -1.40 1.22 -14.12
N LEU A 7 -0.66 0.80 -13.08
CA LEU A 7 0.45 1.57 -12.51
C LEU A 7 1.58 1.76 -13.53
N PHE A 8 1.98 0.69 -14.23
CA PHE A 8 3.01 0.74 -15.27
C PHE A 8 2.63 1.70 -16.39
N VAL A 9 1.40 1.59 -16.91
CA VAL A 9 0.90 2.47 -17.96
C VAL A 9 0.84 3.92 -17.47
N ALA A 10 0.33 4.17 -16.26
CA ALA A 10 0.22 5.53 -15.71
C ALA A 10 1.58 6.21 -15.54
N LEU A 11 2.56 5.51 -14.97
CA LEU A 11 3.90 6.07 -14.73
C LEU A 11 4.62 6.41 -16.05
N ILE A 12 4.58 5.48 -17.01
CA ILE A 12 5.23 5.69 -18.32
C ILE A 12 4.50 6.77 -19.13
N SER A 13 3.16 6.73 -19.17
CA SER A 13 2.37 7.75 -19.86
C SER A 13 2.64 9.14 -19.29
N GLY A 14 2.63 9.27 -17.95
CA GLY A 14 2.93 10.53 -17.28
C GLY A 14 4.33 11.05 -17.61
N LYS A 15 5.34 10.17 -17.64
CA LYS A 15 6.70 10.54 -17.99
C LYS A 15 6.83 10.97 -19.45
N ILE A 16 6.25 10.22 -20.38
CA ILE A 16 6.25 10.57 -21.82
C ILE A 16 5.53 11.90 -22.03
N TYR A 17 4.32 12.04 -21.47
CA TYR A 17 3.52 13.25 -21.59
C TYR A 17 4.27 14.48 -21.09
N TYR A 18 4.82 14.43 -19.87
CA TYR A 18 5.58 15.52 -19.29
C TYR A 18 6.81 15.89 -20.11
N THR A 19 7.57 14.88 -20.58
CA THR A 19 8.77 15.11 -21.38
C THR A 19 8.44 15.74 -22.73
N MET A 20 7.35 15.32 -23.37
CA MET A 20 6.91 15.89 -24.64
C MET A 20 6.35 17.29 -24.47
N LYS A 21 5.50 17.53 -23.47
CA LYS A 21 4.90 18.85 -23.19
C LYS A 21 5.96 19.91 -22.83
N SER A 22 7.06 19.51 -22.19
CA SER A 22 8.18 20.41 -21.90
C SER A 22 9.10 20.66 -23.11
N SER A 23 9.00 19.85 -24.17
CA SER A 23 9.82 20.02 -25.38
C SER A 23 9.30 21.15 -26.27
N ARG A 24 10.22 21.96 -26.80
CA ARG A 24 9.91 23.05 -27.73
C ARG A 24 9.26 22.58 -29.04
N PHE A 25 9.44 21.32 -29.42
CA PHE A 25 8.90 20.75 -30.67
C PHE A 25 7.37 20.63 -30.67
N PHE A 26 6.75 20.45 -29.50
CA PHE A 26 5.31 20.25 -29.34
C PHE A 26 4.56 21.51 -28.91
N LYS A 27 5.28 22.64 -28.73
CA LYS A 27 4.65 23.91 -28.41
C LYS A 27 4.11 24.59 -29.66
N VAL A 28 2.83 24.92 -29.64
CA VAL A 28 2.18 25.71 -30.69
C VAL A 28 2.80 27.13 -30.62
N LYS A 29 3.42 27.56 -31.73
CA LYS A 29 3.91 28.93 -31.88
C LYS A 29 2.72 29.90 -31.89
N ASN A 30 2.39 30.43 -30.74
CA ASN A 30 1.32 31.42 -30.57
C ASN A 30 1.83 32.81 -31.00
N GLN A 31 1.92 33.07 -32.33
CA GLN A 31 2.41 34.36 -32.80
C GLN A 31 1.33 35.35 -33.26
N ARG A 32 0.04 34.95 -33.41
CA ARG A 32 -0.98 35.87 -33.96
C ARG A 32 -2.46 35.55 -33.66
N THR A 33 -2.78 34.70 -32.74
CA THR A 33 -4.18 34.36 -32.44
C THR A 33 -4.58 34.80 -31.05
N ASN A 34 -5.62 35.60 -30.97
CA ASN A 34 -6.36 35.95 -29.74
C ASN A 34 -7.09 34.69 -29.18
N THR A 35 -6.46 33.53 -29.30
CA THR A 35 -7.04 32.23 -29.00
C THR A 35 -6.86 31.96 -27.52
N ASP A 36 -7.94 31.53 -26.87
CA ASP A 36 -7.98 31.20 -25.47
C ASP A 36 -6.89 30.15 -25.13
N GLY A 37 -6.13 30.39 -24.06
CA GLY A 37 -5.03 29.50 -23.64
C GLY A 37 -5.43 28.07 -23.43
N ILE A 38 -6.70 27.81 -23.07
CA ILE A 38 -7.28 26.47 -22.88
C ILE A 38 -7.27 25.67 -24.20
N TYR A 39 -7.60 26.31 -25.34
CA TYR A 39 -7.56 25.64 -26.64
C TYR A 39 -6.15 25.26 -27.06
N ILE A 40 -5.19 26.13 -26.83
CA ILE A 40 -3.78 25.88 -27.14
C ILE A 40 -3.27 24.70 -26.32
N GLU A 41 -3.58 24.68 -25.03
CA GLU A 41 -3.19 23.59 -24.13
C GLU A 41 -3.81 22.24 -24.54
N ALA A 42 -5.05 22.23 -24.98
CA ALA A 42 -5.74 21.04 -25.48
C ALA A 42 -5.07 20.50 -26.76
N ILE A 43 -4.75 21.37 -27.71
CA ILE A 43 -4.07 20.99 -28.98
C ILE A 43 -2.65 20.45 -28.69
N GLU A 44 -1.90 21.09 -27.80
CA GLU A 44 -0.58 20.64 -27.40
C GLU A 44 -0.62 19.26 -26.71
N GLY A 45 -1.75 18.88 -26.10
CA GLY A 45 -1.96 17.57 -25.48
C GLY A 45 -2.22 16.42 -26.46
N ILE A 46 -2.68 16.71 -27.68
CA ILE A 46 -3.04 15.67 -28.67
C ILE A 46 -1.82 14.87 -29.14
N ALA A 47 -0.74 15.53 -29.50
CA ALA A 47 0.45 14.86 -30.01
C ALA A 47 1.09 13.91 -28.98
N PRO A 48 1.29 14.31 -27.70
CA PRO A 48 1.70 13.39 -26.65
C PRO A 48 0.75 12.20 -26.47
N ALA A 49 -0.57 12.42 -26.51
CA ALA A 49 -1.55 11.35 -26.37
C ALA A 49 -1.43 10.31 -27.50
N VAL A 50 -1.31 10.74 -28.75
CA VAL A 50 -1.11 9.86 -29.91
C VAL A 50 0.19 9.06 -29.79
N VAL A 51 1.28 9.69 -29.35
CA VAL A 51 2.57 9.01 -29.15
C VAL A 51 2.46 7.97 -28.04
N ILE A 52 1.78 8.26 -26.94
CA ILE A 52 1.57 7.31 -25.84
C ILE A 52 0.77 6.10 -26.32
N ILE A 53 -0.33 6.32 -27.03
CA ILE A 53 -1.14 5.22 -27.59
C ILE A 53 -0.30 4.37 -28.55
N GLY A 54 0.43 5.01 -29.46
CA GLY A 54 1.32 4.32 -30.41
C GLY A 54 2.42 3.54 -29.70
N PHE A 55 3.03 4.11 -28.66
CA PHE A 55 4.04 3.44 -27.84
C PHE A 55 3.49 2.15 -27.20
N PHE A 56 2.33 2.20 -26.55
CA PHE A 56 1.77 1.03 -25.90
C PHE A 56 1.24 0.00 -26.91
N ALA A 57 0.71 0.44 -28.05
CA ALA A 57 0.34 -0.46 -29.15
C ALA A 57 1.58 -1.22 -29.70
N PHE A 58 2.67 -0.49 -29.96
CA PHE A 58 3.93 -1.09 -30.38
C PHE A 58 4.51 -2.01 -29.31
N PHE A 59 4.52 -1.58 -28.05
CA PHE A 59 5.00 -2.37 -26.93
C PHE A 59 4.23 -3.68 -26.76
N ARG A 60 2.90 -3.65 -26.93
CA ARG A 60 2.07 -4.86 -26.94
C ARG A 60 2.47 -5.84 -28.05
N ILE A 61 2.65 -5.34 -29.28
CA ILE A 61 3.09 -6.15 -30.44
C ILE A 61 4.47 -6.76 -30.15
N LEU A 62 5.39 -5.96 -29.62
CA LEU A 62 6.73 -6.41 -29.26
C LEU A 62 6.70 -7.56 -28.24
N LEU A 63 5.87 -7.43 -27.19
CA LEU A 63 5.69 -8.49 -26.18
C LEU A 63 5.10 -9.77 -26.81
N GLN A 64 4.15 -9.63 -27.73
CA GLN A 64 3.57 -10.78 -28.41
C GLN A 64 4.61 -11.50 -29.28
N VAL A 65 5.43 -10.77 -30.01
CA VAL A 65 6.47 -11.36 -30.90
C VAL A 65 7.60 -11.99 -30.11
N LEU A 66 8.08 -11.34 -29.03
CA LEU A 66 9.24 -11.82 -28.28
C LEU A 66 8.90 -12.92 -27.27
N PHE A 67 7.77 -12.82 -26.60
CA PHE A 67 7.41 -13.67 -25.48
C PHE A 67 6.14 -14.52 -25.69
N GLY A 68 5.45 -14.33 -26.83
CA GLY A 68 4.20 -15.05 -27.11
C GLY A 68 3.08 -14.71 -26.11
N VAL A 69 3.06 -13.48 -25.55
CA VAL A 69 2.07 -13.03 -24.57
C VAL A 69 1.16 -11.98 -25.19
N SER A 70 -0.11 -11.95 -24.78
CA SER A 70 -1.10 -10.98 -25.30
C SER A 70 -0.90 -9.55 -24.81
N GLY A 71 -0.03 -9.35 -23.81
CA GLY A 71 0.30 -8.04 -23.25
C GLY A 71 1.10 -8.13 -21.95
N PHE A 72 1.38 -6.96 -21.37
CA PHE A 72 2.19 -6.84 -20.15
C PHE A 72 1.59 -7.59 -18.95
N GLN A 73 0.27 -7.63 -18.86
CA GLN A 73 -0.42 -8.35 -17.80
C GLN A 73 -0.10 -9.85 -17.81
N GLU A 74 -0.21 -10.51 -18.96
CA GLU A 74 0.10 -11.94 -19.10
C GLU A 74 1.57 -12.23 -18.82
N LEU A 75 2.47 -11.31 -19.17
CA LEU A 75 3.89 -11.42 -18.82
C LEU A 75 4.10 -11.45 -17.32
N VAL A 76 3.43 -10.55 -16.60
CA VAL A 76 3.50 -10.49 -15.13
C VAL A 76 2.90 -11.75 -14.50
N GLU A 77 1.77 -12.24 -15.00
CA GLU A 77 1.14 -13.48 -14.53
C GLU A 77 2.08 -14.67 -14.74
N ARG A 78 2.65 -14.86 -15.91
CA ARG A 78 3.61 -15.95 -16.19
C ARG A 78 4.86 -15.85 -15.30
N PHE A 79 5.34 -14.65 -15.02
CA PHE A 79 6.47 -14.45 -14.10
C PHE A 79 6.14 -14.94 -12.68
N PHE A 80 4.98 -14.56 -12.16
CA PHE A 80 4.56 -15.01 -10.83
C PHE A 80 4.23 -16.50 -10.81
N ASP A 81 3.60 -17.03 -11.85
CA ASP A 81 3.35 -18.49 -11.97
C ASP A 81 4.67 -19.26 -11.95
N TYR A 82 5.67 -18.80 -12.70
CA TYR A 82 6.99 -19.43 -12.68
C TYR A 82 7.65 -19.38 -11.29
N LEU A 83 7.52 -18.29 -10.58
CA LEU A 83 8.07 -18.10 -9.24
C LEU A 83 7.34 -18.94 -8.19
N LEU A 84 6.01 -19.03 -8.27
CA LEU A 84 5.17 -19.64 -7.25
C LEU A 84 4.89 -21.12 -7.51
N LYS A 85 4.89 -21.55 -8.78
CA LYS A 85 4.60 -22.94 -9.17
C LYS A 85 5.44 -24.00 -8.43
N PRO A 86 6.74 -23.80 -8.18
CA PRO A 86 7.53 -24.75 -7.40
C PRO A 86 7.15 -24.82 -5.91
N LEU A 87 6.46 -23.75 -5.42
CA LEU A 87 6.07 -23.60 -4.02
C LEU A 87 4.63 -24.04 -3.76
N GLN A 88 3.95 -24.60 -4.77
CA GLN A 88 2.52 -24.94 -4.71
C GLN A 88 2.18 -25.75 -3.45
N ASN A 89 1.16 -25.27 -2.72
CA ASN A 89 0.56 -25.89 -1.54
C ASN A 89 1.45 -26.03 -0.31
N GLY A 90 2.69 -25.56 -0.36
CA GLY A 90 3.63 -25.58 0.75
C GLY A 90 3.61 -24.29 1.59
N LEU A 91 4.24 -24.41 2.77
CA LEU A 91 4.48 -23.28 3.67
C LEU A 91 5.16 -22.10 2.94
N GLY A 92 6.06 -22.40 2.00
CA GLY A 92 6.88 -21.39 1.29
C GLY A 92 6.07 -20.43 0.42
N ALA A 93 5.01 -20.92 -0.24
CA ALA A 93 4.17 -20.07 -1.09
C ALA A 93 3.51 -18.93 -0.31
N GLY A 94 2.90 -19.25 0.83
CA GLY A 94 2.29 -18.25 1.69
C GLY A 94 3.30 -17.25 2.24
N VAL A 95 4.51 -17.72 2.65
CA VAL A 95 5.60 -16.83 3.10
C VAL A 95 5.95 -15.82 2.02
N VAL A 96 6.19 -16.26 0.79
CA VAL A 96 6.54 -15.38 -0.34
C VAL A 96 5.42 -14.40 -0.65
N ILE A 97 4.18 -14.87 -0.74
CA ILE A 97 3.02 -14.02 -1.07
C ILE A 97 2.79 -12.96 0.02
N ILE A 98 2.82 -13.35 1.29
CA ILE A 98 2.61 -12.44 2.41
C ILE A 98 3.73 -11.40 2.45
N PHE A 99 4.98 -11.83 2.28
CA PHE A 99 6.12 -10.91 2.21
C PHE A 99 5.95 -9.89 1.07
N LEU A 100 5.69 -10.35 -0.14
CA LEU A 100 5.52 -9.47 -1.31
C LEU A 100 4.33 -8.51 -1.14
N THR A 101 3.20 -9.00 -0.64
CA THR A 101 2.02 -8.17 -0.37
C THR A 101 2.36 -6.99 0.54
N HIS A 102 3.04 -7.27 1.67
CA HIS A 102 3.37 -6.24 2.66
C HIS A 102 4.54 -5.35 2.22
N ALA A 103 5.52 -5.90 1.49
CA ALA A 103 6.59 -5.11 0.90
C ALA A 103 6.05 -4.07 -0.10
N LEU A 104 5.12 -4.45 -0.97
CA LEU A 104 4.46 -3.52 -1.90
C LEU A 104 3.69 -2.42 -1.13
N TRP A 105 2.93 -2.80 -0.12
CA TRP A 105 2.18 -1.85 0.71
C TRP A 105 3.09 -0.87 1.45
N PHE A 106 4.27 -1.30 1.88
CA PHE A 106 5.23 -0.38 2.50
C PHE A 106 5.62 0.77 1.57
N PHE A 107 5.71 0.51 0.27
CA PHE A 107 5.96 1.54 -0.74
C PHE A 107 4.69 2.29 -1.19
N GLY A 108 3.55 2.07 -0.54
CA GLY A 108 2.28 2.69 -0.91
C GLY A 108 1.58 2.05 -2.11
N ILE A 109 2.05 0.89 -2.55
CA ILE A 109 1.45 0.12 -3.63
C ILE A 109 0.49 -0.90 -3.02
N HIS A 110 -0.77 -0.96 -3.48
CA HIS A 110 -1.76 -1.88 -2.94
C HIS A 110 -1.42 -3.34 -3.28
N GLY A 111 -0.54 -3.95 -2.48
CA GLY A 111 0.04 -5.26 -2.76
C GLY A 111 -0.99 -6.38 -2.90
N HIS A 112 -2.06 -6.36 -2.10
CA HIS A 112 -3.13 -7.36 -2.21
C HIS A 112 -3.79 -7.32 -3.59
N ASN A 113 -4.20 -6.14 -4.07
CA ASN A 113 -4.80 -5.99 -5.40
C ASN A 113 -3.83 -6.31 -6.53
N MET A 114 -2.53 -6.07 -6.31
CA MET A 114 -1.49 -6.42 -7.27
C MET A 114 -1.35 -7.93 -7.47
N LEU A 115 -1.43 -8.68 -6.37
CA LEU A 115 -1.23 -10.13 -6.38
C LEU A 115 -2.56 -10.91 -6.43
N ASP A 116 -3.73 -10.26 -6.34
CA ASP A 116 -5.03 -10.90 -6.23
C ASP A 116 -5.30 -11.94 -7.32
N THR A 117 -4.97 -11.62 -8.56
CA THR A 117 -5.16 -12.56 -9.68
C THR A 117 -4.27 -13.79 -9.54
N VAL A 118 -3.01 -13.60 -9.20
CA VAL A 118 -2.06 -14.69 -9.01
C VAL A 118 -2.49 -15.58 -7.85
N ILE A 119 -2.93 -14.96 -6.75
CA ILE A 119 -3.42 -15.69 -5.57
C ILE A 119 -4.69 -16.46 -5.91
N LYS A 120 -5.64 -15.86 -6.61
CA LYS A 120 -6.89 -16.52 -7.02
C LYS A 120 -6.65 -17.68 -8.00
N GLN A 121 -5.76 -17.51 -8.96
CA GLN A 121 -5.46 -18.56 -9.94
C GLN A 121 -4.76 -19.76 -9.32
N ASN A 122 -3.86 -19.56 -8.38
CA ASN A 122 -3.02 -20.61 -7.83
C ASN A 122 -3.50 -21.16 -6.47
N PHE A 123 -4.30 -20.40 -5.71
CA PHE A 123 -4.63 -20.70 -4.30
C PHE A 123 -6.11 -20.46 -3.95
N SER A 124 -7.02 -20.55 -4.93
CA SER A 124 -8.47 -20.55 -4.68
C SER A 124 -8.99 -21.90 -4.21
N ASP A 125 -8.34 -22.98 -4.61
CA ASP A 125 -8.72 -24.31 -4.19
C ASP A 125 -8.33 -24.56 -2.72
N MET A 126 -9.32 -24.51 -1.84
CA MET A 126 -9.14 -24.74 -0.41
C MET A 126 -8.83 -26.19 -0.05
N THR A 127 -9.02 -27.12 -0.99
CA THR A 127 -8.76 -28.56 -0.79
C THR A 127 -7.33 -28.94 -1.19
N ALA A 128 -6.67 -28.13 -2.00
CA ALA A 128 -5.35 -28.42 -2.55
C ALA A 128 -4.20 -28.24 -1.54
N GLY A 129 -4.42 -27.52 -0.43
CA GLY A 129 -3.40 -27.28 0.61
C GLY A 129 -3.92 -26.43 1.77
N ILE A 130 -3.03 -26.11 2.72
CA ILE A 130 -3.37 -25.30 3.89
C ILE A 130 -3.47 -23.83 3.50
N PHE A 131 -2.53 -23.33 2.67
CA PHE A 131 -2.56 -21.95 2.23
C PHE A 131 -3.62 -21.71 1.16
N SER A 132 -4.53 -20.79 1.42
CA SER A 132 -5.54 -20.32 0.48
C SER A 132 -5.75 -18.82 0.62
N LYS A 133 -6.40 -18.20 -0.39
CA LYS A 133 -6.77 -16.80 -0.31
C LYS A 133 -7.60 -16.50 0.94
N THR A 134 -8.61 -17.29 1.22
CA THR A 134 -9.46 -17.11 2.40
C THR A 134 -8.69 -17.27 3.70
N MET A 135 -7.74 -18.22 3.79
CA MET A 135 -6.85 -18.32 4.95
C MET A 135 -6.05 -17.03 5.18
N GLN A 136 -5.51 -16.45 4.11
CA GLN A 136 -4.78 -15.18 4.19
C GLN A 136 -5.69 -14.05 4.67
N ASP A 137 -6.87 -13.90 4.06
CA ASP A 137 -7.79 -12.78 4.39
C ASP A 137 -8.30 -12.91 5.83
N VAL A 138 -8.61 -14.12 6.30
CA VAL A 138 -9.23 -14.37 7.59
C VAL A 138 -8.23 -14.39 8.74
N PHE A 139 -7.08 -15.04 8.59
CA PHE A 139 -6.18 -15.29 9.73
C PHE A 139 -4.92 -14.44 9.71
N VAL A 140 -4.50 -13.96 8.55
CA VAL A 140 -3.26 -13.18 8.41
C VAL A 140 -3.52 -11.69 8.44
N LEU A 141 -4.55 -11.21 7.72
CA LEU A 141 -4.86 -9.79 7.53
C LEU A 141 -5.89 -9.28 8.56
N LEU A 142 -5.66 -9.52 9.83
CA LEU A 142 -6.58 -9.12 10.92
C LEU A 142 -6.74 -7.59 10.99
N GLY A 143 -7.88 -7.08 10.60
CA GLY A 143 -8.13 -5.64 10.46
C GLY A 143 -7.50 -5.04 9.20
N GLY A 144 -7.18 -5.86 8.20
CA GLY A 144 -6.55 -5.48 6.94
C GLY A 144 -5.04 -5.69 6.92
N VAL A 145 -4.39 -5.12 5.91
CA VAL A 145 -2.97 -5.30 5.66
C VAL A 145 -2.11 -4.88 6.86
N GLY A 146 -1.06 -5.65 7.14
CA GLY A 146 -0.21 -5.45 8.31
C GLY A 146 -0.83 -5.94 9.61
N ALA A 147 -1.99 -6.60 9.56
CA ALA A 147 -2.78 -6.94 10.74
C ALA A 147 -2.98 -5.71 11.66
N VAL A 148 -3.34 -4.56 11.05
CA VAL A 148 -3.35 -3.27 11.74
C VAL A 148 -4.40 -3.15 12.84
N LEU A 149 -5.34 -4.08 12.96
CA LEU A 149 -6.18 -4.20 14.14
C LEU A 149 -5.32 -4.45 15.39
N CYS A 150 -4.27 -5.29 15.28
CA CYS A 150 -3.30 -5.50 16.35
C CYS A 150 -2.56 -4.21 16.72
N LEU A 151 -2.16 -3.42 15.71
CA LEU A 151 -1.54 -2.10 15.91
C LEU A 151 -2.46 -1.16 16.68
N VAL A 152 -3.72 -1.04 16.24
CA VAL A 152 -4.69 -0.13 16.88
C VAL A 152 -4.99 -0.57 18.31
N ILE A 153 -5.20 -1.85 18.57
CA ILE A 153 -5.37 -2.36 19.93
C ILE A 153 -4.12 -2.06 20.78
N ALA A 154 -2.93 -2.28 20.24
CA ALA A 154 -1.69 -1.98 20.95
C ALA A 154 -1.53 -0.48 21.23
N ILE A 155 -1.92 0.42 20.31
CA ILE A 155 -1.94 1.87 20.53
C ILE A 155 -2.92 2.22 21.66
N LEU A 156 -4.14 1.70 21.61
CA LEU A 156 -5.16 1.99 22.63
C LEU A 156 -4.75 1.54 24.03
N LEU A 157 -4.03 0.42 24.13
CA LEU A 157 -3.57 -0.14 25.40
C LEU A 157 -2.27 0.51 25.92
N PHE A 158 -1.31 0.83 25.05
CA PHE A 158 0.06 1.14 25.44
C PHE A 158 0.56 2.54 25.07
N ALA A 159 -0.09 3.24 24.13
CA ALA A 159 0.33 4.59 23.75
C ALA A 159 0.06 5.60 24.86
N LYS A 160 1.03 6.48 25.12
CA LYS A 160 0.95 7.53 26.15
C LYS A 160 0.47 8.87 25.57
N LYS A 161 0.70 9.12 24.28
CA LYS A 161 0.38 10.40 23.64
C LYS A 161 -1.07 10.44 23.17
N LYS A 162 -1.85 11.40 23.67
CA LYS A 162 -3.28 11.59 23.31
C LYS A 162 -3.51 11.65 21.79
N GLY A 163 -2.65 12.36 21.05
CA GLY A 163 -2.78 12.49 19.59
C GLY A 163 -2.67 11.16 18.83
N VAL A 164 -1.84 10.22 19.31
CA VAL A 164 -1.72 8.88 18.69
C VAL A 164 -2.94 8.03 19.03
N ARG A 165 -3.42 8.10 20.28
CA ARG A 165 -4.64 7.39 20.72
C ARG A 165 -5.88 7.89 19.99
N ASN A 166 -6.02 9.19 19.77
CA ASN A 166 -7.16 9.76 19.03
C ASN A 166 -7.22 9.23 17.60
N LEU A 167 -6.09 9.13 16.90
CA LEU A 167 -6.04 8.52 15.58
C LEU A 167 -6.52 7.06 15.60
N ALA A 168 -6.09 6.29 16.60
CA ALA A 168 -6.53 4.91 16.78
C ALA A 168 -8.05 4.81 17.04
N TYR A 169 -8.63 5.68 17.88
CA TYR A 169 -10.06 5.74 18.10
C TYR A 169 -10.85 6.07 16.83
N MET A 170 -10.36 7.02 16.03
CA MET A 170 -11.01 7.41 14.76
C MET A 170 -10.97 6.27 13.72
N ALA A 171 -9.92 5.49 13.72
CA ALA A 171 -9.73 4.39 12.77
C ALA A 171 -10.40 3.07 13.22
N ALA A 172 -10.65 2.88 14.50
CA ALA A 172 -11.16 1.62 15.05
C ALA A 172 -12.46 1.12 14.38
N PRO A 173 -13.46 1.97 14.07
CA PRO A 173 -14.69 1.49 13.43
C PRO A 173 -14.47 0.85 12.05
N SER A 174 -13.55 1.39 11.24
CA SER A 174 -13.27 0.84 9.90
C SER A 174 -12.58 -0.51 9.96
N LEU A 175 -11.77 -0.74 11.00
CA LEU A 175 -11.03 -1.98 11.17
C LEU A 175 -11.92 -3.17 11.57
N VAL A 176 -13.11 -2.93 12.10
CA VAL A 176 -14.11 -4.00 12.33
C VAL A 176 -14.44 -4.69 11.01
N PHE A 177 -14.42 -3.95 9.90
CA PHE A 177 -14.67 -4.43 8.55
C PHE A 177 -13.37 -4.63 7.74
N ASN A 178 -12.24 -4.74 8.40
CA ASN A 178 -10.91 -4.94 7.79
C ASN A 178 -10.46 -3.81 6.84
N ILE A 179 -11.04 -2.60 6.95
CA ILE A 179 -10.67 -1.43 6.15
C ILE A 179 -9.49 -0.72 6.85
N SER A 180 -8.29 -0.91 6.33
CA SER A 180 -7.02 -0.51 6.97
C SER A 180 -6.47 0.85 6.56
N GLU A 181 -6.99 1.47 5.50
CA GLU A 181 -6.44 2.67 4.87
C GLU A 181 -6.37 3.86 5.83
N ILE A 182 -7.38 4.03 6.69
CA ILE A 182 -7.40 5.11 7.70
C ILE A 182 -6.21 4.99 8.65
N VAL A 183 -5.84 3.77 9.04
CA VAL A 183 -4.65 3.54 9.89
C VAL A 183 -3.37 3.72 9.10
N LEU A 184 -3.27 3.15 7.91
CA LEU A 184 -2.05 3.16 7.10
C LEU A 184 -1.59 4.58 6.75
N PHE A 185 -2.55 5.48 6.50
CA PHE A 185 -2.27 6.87 6.17
C PHE A 185 -2.34 7.80 7.39
N GLY A 186 -3.24 7.56 8.34
CA GLY A 186 -3.42 8.39 9.54
C GLY A 186 -2.31 8.18 10.58
N VAL A 187 -1.95 6.93 10.87
CA VAL A 187 -0.73 6.56 11.58
C VAL A 187 0.29 6.25 10.50
N PRO A 188 1.21 7.15 10.11
CA PRO A 188 2.02 6.97 8.91
C PRO A 188 2.85 5.68 9.01
N VAL A 189 2.22 4.56 8.58
CA VAL A 189 2.86 3.24 8.53
C VAL A 189 3.67 3.12 7.25
N ILE A 190 3.11 3.64 6.15
CA ILE A 190 3.76 3.65 4.84
C ILE A 190 5.03 4.50 4.91
N LEU A 191 6.13 3.98 4.37
CA LEU A 191 7.47 4.58 4.37
C LEU A 191 8.01 4.89 5.79
N ASN A 192 7.47 4.28 6.83
CA ASN A 192 7.97 4.43 8.19
C ASN A 192 8.83 3.23 8.60
N PRO A 193 10.16 3.36 8.69
CA PRO A 193 11.05 2.23 8.95
C PRO A 193 10.84 1.60 10.33
N ILE A 194 10.32 2.34 11.32
CA ILE A 194 10.03 1.80 12.66
C ILE A 194 8.82 0.87 12.61
N LEU A 195 7.76 1.29 11.92
CA LEU A 195 6.54 0.50 11.81
C LEU A 195 6.63 -0.58 10.73
N LEU A 196 7.59 -0.50 9.80
CA LEU A 196 7.83 -1.54 8.79
C LEU A 196 8.06 -2.91 9.42
N ILE A 197 8.89 -2.95 10.47
CA ILE A 197 9.27 -4.23 11.10
C ILE A 197 8.03 -4.97 11.61
N PRO A 198 7.20 -4.43 12.51
CA PRO A 198 6.01 -5.14 12.96
C PRO A 198 4.95 -5.27 11.87
N PHE A 199 4.85 -4.33 10.91
CA PHE A 199 3.93 -4.40 9.77
C PHE A 199 4.18 -5.63 8.88
N MET A 200 5.42 -6.04 8.72
CA MET A 200 5.78 -7.25 7.99
C MET A 200 5.78 -8.49 8.88
N LEU A 201 6.26 -8.35 10.12
CA LEU A 201 6.47 -9.47 11.03
C LEU A 201 5.14 -10.06 11.53
N VAL A 202 4.16 -9.22 11.89
CA VAL A 202 2.90 -9.71 12.49
C VAL A 202 2.12 -10.58 11.52
N PRO A 203 1.86 -10.20 10.26
CA PRO A 203 1.21 -11.06 9.29
C PRO A 203 1.98 -12.36 9.04
N MET A 204 3.31 -12.30 9.01
CA MET A 204 4.14 -13.48 8.84
C MET A 204 4.00 -14.47 10.00
N VAL A 205 4.03 -13.96 11.24
CA VAL A 205 3.84 -14.76 12.44
C VAL A 205 2.42 -15.33 12.49
N ASN A 206 1.40 -14.52 12.19
CA ASN A 206 0.01 -14.98 12.12
C ASN A 206 -0.14 -16.12 11.12
N TYR A 207 0.50 -16.01 9.95
CA TYR A 207 0.52 -17.07 8.95
C TYR A 207 1.14 -18.37 9.49
N LEU A 208 2.35 -18.25 10.08
CA LEU A 208 3.06 -19.44 10.60
C LEU A 208 2.28 -20.12 11.73
N VAL A 209 1.70 -19.34 12.64
CA VAL A 209 0.86 -19.85 13.73
C VAL A 209 -0.38 -20.56 13.18
N THR A 210 -1.07 -19.93 12.22
CA THR A 210 -2.28 -20.51 11.58
C THR A 210 -1.92 -21.75 10.80
N TYR A 211 -0.84 -21.71 10.01
CA TYR A 211 -0.38 -22.87 9.26
C TYR A 211 -0.06 -24.05 10.19
N ALA A 212 0.68 -23.80 11.27
CA ALA A 212 1.00 -24.84 12.25
C ALA A 212 -0.26 -25.39 12.94
N ALA A 213 -1.19 -24.51 13.35
CA ALA A 213 -2.42 -24.93 13.99
C ALA A 213 -3.27 -25.85 13.10
N MET A 214 -3.36 -25.54 11.80
CA MET A 214 -4.07 -26.36 10.82
C MET A 214 -3.30 -27.64 10.46
N PHE A 215 -1.98 -27.54 10.32
CA PHE A 215 -1.10 -28.70 10.01
C PHE A 215 -1.15 -29.76 11.09
N PHE A 216 -1.15 -29.37 12.36
CA PHE A 216 -1.26 -30.31 13.49
C PHE A 216 -2.71 -30.70 13.83
N GLY A 217 -3.70 -30.26 13.03
CA GLY A 217 -5.11 -30.61 13.23
C GLY A 217 -5.75 -29.96 14.47
N LEU A 218 -5.11 -28.93 15.07
CA LEU A 218 -5.68 -28.20 16.21
C LEU A 218 -6.87 -27.31 15.78
N VAL A 219 -6.85 -26.83 14.55
CA VAL A 219 -7.91 -26.06 13.92
C VAL A 219 -8.23 -26.69 12.57
N PRO A 220 -9.51 -26.89 12.21
CA PRO A 220 -9.88 -27.39 10.90
C PRO A 220 -9.36 -26.46 9.78
N HIS A 221 -9.10 -27.03 8.61
CA HIS A 221 -8.78 -26.26 7.42
C HIS A 221 -9.92 -25.33 7.06
N VAL A 222 -9.63 -24.31 6.26
CA VAL A 222 -10.66 -23.45 5.66
C VAL A 222 -11.50 -24.29 4.71
N ILE A 223 -12.82 -24.31 4.95
CA ILE A 223 -13.78 -25.16 4.19
C ILE A 223 -14.75 -24.34 3.33
N ARG A 224 -14.75 -23.02 3.48
CA ARG A 224 -15.61 -22.12 2.70
C ARG A 224 -14.98 -20.73 2.54
N GLU A 225 -15.34 -20.06 1.47
CA GLU A 225 -14.99 -18.65 1.27
C GLU A 225 -15.76 -17.78 2.26
N VAL A 226 -15.09 -16.73 2.74
CA VAL A 226 -15.65 -15.71 3.63
C VAL A 226 -15.26 -14.35 3.07
N ASP A 227 -16.21 -13.44 3.01
CA ASP A 227 -15.95 -12.07 2.58
C ASP A 227 -14.90 -11.44 3.47
N TRP A 228 -13.90 -10.79 2.84
CA TRP A 228 -12.79 -10.15 3.54
C TRP A 228 -13.24 -9.05 4.53
N THR A 229 -14.42 -8.46 4.31
CA THR A 229 -15.04 -7.46 5.21
C THR A 229 -15.69 -8.07 6.45
N THR A 230 -15.76 -9.39 6.55
CA THR A 230 -16.35 -10.06 7.72
C THR A 230 -15.54 -9.77 8.98
N PRO A 231 -16.17 -9.32 10.08
CA PRO A 231 -15.46 -9.03 11.32
C PRO A 231 -14.63 -10.20 11.84
N VAL A 232 -13.48 -9.85 12.42
CA VAL A 232 -12.60 -10.82 13.10
C VAL A 232 -13.37 -11.55 14.19
N ILE A 233 -13.03 -12.79 14.49
CA ILE A 233 -13.72 -13.79 15.33
C ILE A 233 -14.86 -14.45 14.55
N LEU A 234 -15.78 -13.70 13.94
CA LEU A 234 -16.86 -14.24 13.15
C LEU A 234 -16.33 -14.91 11.87
N SER A 235 -15.38 -14.23 11.19
CA SER A 235 -14.75 -14.76 9.98
C SER A 235 -13.99 -16.07 10.22
N GLY A 236 -13.28 -16.20 11.35
CA GLY A 236 -12.57 -17.43 11.71
C GLY A 236 -13.52 -18.61 11.96
N TYR A 237 -14.62 -18.37 12.66
CA TYR A 237 -15.68 -19.36 12.83
C TYR A 237 -16.31 -19.77 11.49
N GLN A 238 -16.67 -18.80 10.66
CA GLN A 238 -17.30 -19.07 9.38
C GLN A 238 -16.38 -19.83 8.42
N ALA A 239 -15.11 -19.45 8.33
CA ALA A 239 -14.14 -20.05 7.43
C ALA A 239 -13.87 -21.54 7.75
N THR A 240 -13.79 -21.89 9.03
CA THR A 240 -13.45 -23.24 9.50
C THR A 240 -14.66 -24.08 9.88
N GLY A 241 -15.83 -23.45 10.06
CA GLY A 241 -17.01 -24.11 10.62
C GLY A 241 -16.85 -24.52 12.09
N SER A 242 -15.83 -24.01 12.79
CA SER A 242 -15.46 -24.39 14.16
C SER A 242 -15.10 -23.18 15.02
N TRP A 243 -15.46 -23.23 16.30
CA TRP A 243 -15.03 -22.24 17.29
C TRP A 243 -13.49 -22.19 17.46
N ALA A 244 -12.78 -23.27 17.11
CA ALA A 244 -11.32 -23.30 17.11
C ALA A 244 -10.73 -22.24 16.19
N GLY A 245 -11.38 -21.95 15.03
CA GLY A 245 -10.98 -20.86 14.15
C GLY A 245 -11.12 -19.47 14.78
N ALA A 246 -12.22 -19.23 15.51
CA ALA A 246 -12.40 -17.97 16.25
C ALA A 246 -11.36 -17.81 17.36
N VAL A 247 -11.07 -18.87 18.10
CA VAL A 247 -10.04 -18.89 19.15
C VAL A 247 -8.66 -18.62 18.56
N LEU A 248 -8.35 -19.22 17.40
CA LEU A 248 -7.08 -18.98 16.70
C LEU A 248 -6.92 -17.50 16.30
N GLN A 249 -7.99 -16.84 15.82
CA GLN A 249 -7.93 -15.40 15.53
C GLN A 249 -7.64 -14.56 16.77
N ILE A 250 -8.25 -14.89 17.92
CA ILE A 250 -7.98 -14.22 19.19
C ILE A 250 -6.51 -14.40 19.59
N LEU A 251 -5.97 -15.62 19.42
CA LEU A 251 -4.55 -15.89 19.69
C LEU A 251 -3.64 -15.07 18.77
N CYS A 252 -3.92 -15.04 17.47
CA CYS A 252 -3.18 -14.23 16.49
C CYS A 252 -3.24 -12.73 16.81
N LEU A 253 -4.41 -12.22 17.22
CA LEU A 253 -4.55 -10.84 17.71
C LEU A 253 -3.65 -10.58 18.93
N ALA A 254 -3.69 -11.44 19.93
CA ALA A 254 -2.87 -11.28 21.15
C ALA A 254 -1.37 -11.27 20.82
N ILE A 255 -0.91 -12.21 19.98
CA ILE A 255 0.49 -12.28 19.53
C ILE A 255 0.85 -11.00 18.78
N GLY A 256 0.01 -10.56 17.82
CA GLY A 256 0.24 -9.35 17.05
C GLY A 256 0.32 -8.09 17.91
N VAL A 257 -0.56 -7.94 18.90
CA VAL A 257 -0.52 -6.85 19.90
C VAL A 257 0.79 -6.87 20.69
N CYS A 258 1.24 -8.03 21.12
CA CYS A 258 2.53 -8.17 21.81
C CYS A 258 3.72 -7.76 20.94
N ILE A 259 3.70 -8.13 19.65
CA ILE A 259 4.75 -7.75 18.70
C ILE A 259 4.73 -6.24 18.44
N TYR A 260 3.57 -5.62 18.25
CA TYR A 260 3.46 -4.17 18.02
C TYR A 260 3.85 -3.33 19.24
N LYS A 261 3.65 -3.81 20.46
CA LYS A 261 3.86 -3.07 21.71
C LYS A 261 5.20 -2.33 21.81
N PRO A 262 6.38 -2.93 21.58
CA PRO A 262 7.66 -2.22 21.69
C PRO A 262 7.80 -1.09 20.67
N PHE A 263 7.24 -1.27 19.46
CA PHE A 263 7.36 -0.30 18.39
C PHE A 263 6.49 0.94 18.59
N ILE A 264 5.44 0.87 19.40
CA ILE A 264 4.59 2.04 19.70
C ILE A 264 5.39 3.11 20.43
N ARG A 265 6.21 2.75 21.42
CA ARG A 265 7.06 3.70 22.14
C ARG A 265 8.07 4.36 21.20
N MET A 266 8.76 3.55 20.40
CA MET A 266 9.71 4.05 19.40
C MET A 266 9.03 5.01 18.39
N TYR A 267 7.81 4.69 17.97
CA TYR A 267 7.02 5.54 17.09
C TYR A 267 6.63 6.87 17.75
N GLU A 268 6.19 6.85 19.01
CA GLU A 268 5.85 8.07 19.77
C GLU A 268 7.07 8.99 19.94
N GLU A 269 8.23 8.45 20.26
CA GLU A 269 9.49 9.19 20.38
C GLU A 269 9.92 9.79 19.03
N GLN A 270 9.87 9.01 17.95
CA GLN A 270 10.16 9.49 16.62
C GLN A 270 9.24 10.64 16.20
N ARG A 271 7.95 10.51 16.46
CA ARG A 271 6.96 11.55 16.15
C ARG A 271 7.22 12.84 16.93
N GLU A 272 7.57 12.74 18.19
CA GLU A 272 7.92 13.90 19.01
C GLU A 272 9.16 14.62 18.48
N LEU A 273 10.20 13.86 18.10
CA LEU A 273 11.41 14.43 17.51
C LEU A 273 11.14 15.13 16.16
N ARG A 274 10.25 14.57 15.34
CA ARG A 274 9.82 15.20 14.09
C ARG A 274 9.09 16.51 14.36
N LEU A 275 8.10 16.52 15.24
CA LEU A 275 7.36 17.73 15.61
C LEU A 275 8.28 18.83 16.14
N LYS A 276 9.24 18.50 17.00
CA LYS A 276 10.23 19.46 17.50
C LYS A 276 11.08 20.07 16.37
N ARG A 277 11.49 19.25 15.38
CA ARG A 277 12.24 19.75 14.22
C ARG A 277 11.39 20.65 13.32
N ASP A 278 10.14 20.29 13.08
CA ASP A 278 9.24 21.07 12.25
C ASP A 278 8.93 22.42 12.88
N VAL A 279 8.65 22.44 14.19
CA VAL A 279 8.47 23.71 14.94
C VAL A 279 9.72 24.57 14.88
N LYS A 280 10.91 23.98 15.06
CA LYS A 280 12.17 24.74 14.97
C LYS A 280 12.36 25.36 13.57
N ARG A 281 12.08 24.60 12.49
CA ARG A 281 12.13 25.13 11.12
C ARG A 281 11.19 26.30 10.91
N LEU A 282 9.93 26.16 11.34
CA LEU A 282 8.94 27.23 11.20
C LEU A 282 9.37 28.50 11.94
N VAL A 283 9.92 28.37 13.14
CA VAL A 283 10.45 29.51 13.91
C VAL A 283 11.61 30.17 13.16
N GLU A 284 12.55 29.39 12.62
CA GLU A 284 13.68 29.92 11.84
C GLU A 284 13.23 30.62 10.55
N GLU A 285 12.21 30.08 9.87
CA GLU A 285 11.61 30.69 8.67
C GLU A 285 10.92 32.03 9.01
N MET A 286 10.12 32.07 10.07
CA MET A 286 9.48 33.30 10.55
C MET A 286 10.53 34.40 10.92
N GLN A 287 11.58 34.02 11.61
CA GLN A 287 12.64 34.97 11.96
C GLN A 287 13.37 35.53 10.73
N ARG A 288 13.59 34.71 9.70
CA ARG A 288 14.16 35.17 8.42
C ARG A 288 13.25 36.13 7.66
N GLU A 289 11.94 35.84 7.65
CA GLU A 289 10.95 36.72 7.02
C GLU A 289 10.86 38.07 7.75
N GLU A 290 10.86 38.10 9.08
CA GLU A 290 10.88 39.31 9.87
C GLU A 290 12.16 40.13 9.61
N GLN A 291 13.31 39.48 9.52
CA GLN A 291 14.59 40.13 9.24
C GLN A 291 14.63 40.71 7.82
N ASN A 292 14.11 39.97 6.82
CA ASN A 292 14.03 40.50 5.45
C ASN A 292 13.04 41.66 5.33
N ASN A 293 11.91 41.60 6.02
CA ASN A 293 10.93 42.70 6.04
C ASN A 293 11.45 43.97 6.78
N SER A 294 12.32 43.78 7.76
CA SER A 294 12.96 44.93 8.46
C SER A 294 14.05 45.62 7.64
N ILE A 295 14.66 44.91 6.68
CA ILE A 295 15.71 45.44 5.79
C ILE A 295 15.11 46.15 4.55
N SER A 296 13.91 45.73 4.08
CA SER A 296 13.29 46.20 2.83
C SER A 296 12.77 47.65 2.80
N PRO A 297 12.48 48.37 3.91
CA PRO A 297 11.99 49.74 3.83
C PRO A 297 13.06 50.83 3.51
N TYR A 298 14.33 50.51 3.64
CA TYR A 298 15.40 51.54 3.52
C TYR A 298 16.12 51.57 2.17
N THR A 299 16.08 50.51 1.37
CA THR A 299 16.80 50.46 0.09
C THR A 299 16.04 51.01 -1.12
N LYS A 300 14.73 51.28 -1.01
CA LYS A 300 13.92 51.84 -2.11
C LYS A 300 13.89 53.38 -2.18
N ARG A 301 14.57 54.10 -1.30
CA ARG A 301 14.58 55.59 -1.28
C ARG A 301 15.88 56.22 -1.80
N GLU A 302 16.89 55.44 -2.10
CA GLU A 302 18.17 56.02 -2.60
C GLU A 302 18.29 56.02 -4.13
N ASP A 303 17.41 55.39 -4.88
CA ASP A 303 17.46 55.36 -6.35
C ASP A 303 16.48 56.34 -7.03
N GLU A 304 15.82 57.23 -6.27
CA GLU A 304 14.91 58.28 -6.81
C GLU A 304 15.35 59.73 -6.51
N ILE A 305 16.66 60.00 -6.32
CA ILE A 305 17.15 61.38 -6.25
C ILE A 305 18.15 61.63 -7.37
#